data_ab1b69b3f8129b7cec944e108b6cd93c
#
_entry.id   ab1b69b3f8129b7cec944e108b6cd93c
#
_cell.length_a   1.000
_cell.length_b   1.000
_cell.length_c   1.000
_cell.angle_alpha   90.00
_cell.angle_beta   90.00
_cell.angle_gamma   90.00
#
_symmetry.space_group_name_H-M   'P 1'
#
loop_
_entity.id
_entity.type
_entity.pdbx_description
1 polymer ?
#
loop_
_entity_poly.entity_id
_entity_poly.type
_entity_poly.pdbx_seq_one_letter_code
_entity_poly.pdbx_strand_id
1 'polypeptide(L)'
;MQGSFRRWLTLFVPLFAITDAAVLGAPQNDFMAQYKGTPYHDSRYQDGPQKIPGKVLCAYYDLGGEGVAYHDSDPENHGSGELNKADGSYLNEFRKSEGVDISYTKFGRTPPIDDNPHNKVEPPANLLYVGWTEAGEWFNITVNVAKAGEYSGDLLYTSNRGGAVLFNVNGEPATGPLAIHSTYDETDPLEWRQYHHWALARDFVKLRLPKGKSVLTVHILAEGHMNLATLDFRKAE
;
A
#
# COMPACT_ATOMS: atom_id res chain seq x y z
N MET A 1 -45.16 5.88 -81.62
CA MET A 1 -43.87 5.20 -81.42
C MET A 1 -43.16 5.90 -80.27
N GLN A 2 -43.23 5.32 -79.09
CA GLN A 2 -42.59 5.91 -77.90
C GLN A 2 -41.32 5.15 -77.58
N GLY A 3 -40.18 5.85 -77.63
CA GLY A 3 -38.87 5.32 -77.33
C GLY A 3 -38.53 5.63 -75.86
N SER A 4 -38.43 4.56 -75.05
CA SER A 4 -38.05 4.63 -73.61
C SER A 4 -36.52 4.74 -73.49
N PHE A 5 -36.03 5.82 -72.93
CA PHE A 5 -34.64 5.98 -72.53
C PHE A 5 -34.44 5.45 -71.10
N ARG A 6 -33.73 4.35 -70.92
CA ARG A 6 -33.25 3.88 -69.61
C ARG A 6 -31.96 4.64 -69.24
N ARG A 7 -32.04 5.42 -68.15
CA ARG A 7 -30.88 6.03 -67.51
C ARG A 7 -30.26 4.99 -66.56
N TRP A 8 -28.99 4.67 -66.78
CA TRP A 8 -28.19 3.93 -65.81
C TRP A 8 -27.65 4.89 -64.80
N LEU A 9 -27.98 4.65 -63.49
CA LEU A 9 -27.47 5.40 -62.36
C LEU A 9 -26.23 4.64 -61.86
N THR A 10 -25.07 5.23 -62.09
CA THR A 10 -23.80 4.70 -61.57
C THR A 10 -23.65 5.16 -60.11
N LEU A 11 -23.76 4.25 -59.15
CA LEU A 11 -23.47 4.52 -57.77
C LEU A 11 -21.96 4.63 -57.55
N PHE A 12 -21.48 5.81 -57.23
CA PHE A 12 -20.13 6.03 -56.73
C PHE A 12 -20.12 5.73 -55.23
N VAL A 13 -19.45 4.68 -54.82
CA VAL A 13 -19.17 4.37 -53.41
C VAL A 13 -17.82 5.02 -53.07
N PRO A 14 -17.76 6.01 -52.18
CA PRO A 14 -16.49 6.55 -51.78
C PRO A 14 -15.77 5.53 -50.87
N LEU A 15 -14.57 5.15 -51.29
CA LEU A 15 -13.63 4.34 -50.53
C LEU A 15 -13.07 5.24 -49.39
N PHE A 16 -13.57 5.09 -48.16
CA PHE A 16 -12.96 5.72 -47.00
C PHE A 16 -11.65 5.00 -46.68
N ALA A 17 -10.53 5.67 -46.93
CA ALA A 17 -9.24 5.26 -46.43
C ALA A 17 -9.24 5.39 -44.92
N ILE A 18 -9.21 4.25 -44.20
CA ILE A 18 -8.97 4.22 -42.77
C ILE A 18 -7.49 4.57 -42.59
N THR A 19 -7.21 5.80 -42.23
CA THR A 19 -5.87 6.18 -41.75
C THR A 19 -5.69 5.56 -40.36
N ASP A 20 -4.75 4.61 -40.24
CA ASP A 20 -4.25 4.16 -38.96
C ASP A 20 -3.75 5.38 -38.18
N ALA A 21 -4.59 5.86 -37.26
CA ALA A 21 -4.15 6.80 -36.24
C ALA A 21 -3.15 6.03 -35.37
N ALA A 22 -1.86 6.34 -35.56
CA ALA A 22 -0.83 5.88 -34.63
C ALA A 22 -1.31 6.21 -33.21
N VAL A 23 -1.56 5.17 -32.42
CA VAL A 23 -1.80 5.30 -30.99
C VAL A 23 -0.51 5.88 -30.43
N LEU A 24 -0.48 7.20 -30.24
CA LEU A 24 0.57 7.86 -29.47
C LEU A 24 0.52 7.18 -28.10
N GLY A 25 1.52 6.37 -27.81
CA GLY A 25 1.67 5.74 -26.50
C GLY A 25 1.54 6.83 -25.44
N ALA A 26 0.74 6.57 -24.40
CA ALA A 26 0.70 7.45 -23.23
C ALA A 26 2.14 7.76 -22.80
N PRO A 27 2.45 8.99 -22.35
CA PRO A 27 3.78 9.34 -21.92
C PRO A 27 4.26 8.28 -20.94
N GLN A 28 5.40 7.65 -21.23
CA GLN A 28 5.97 6.63 -20.39
C GLN A 28 6.28 7.29 -19.06
N ASN A 29 5.61 6.86 -17.97
CA ASN A 29 5.81 7.44 -16.66
C ASN A 29 7.27 7.27 -16.26
N ASP A 30 7.99 8.39 -16.14
CA ASP A 30 9.41 8.44 -15.79
C ASP A 30 9.65 8.39 -14.27
N PHE A 31 8.61 8.06 -13.49
CA PHE A 31 8.66 8.02 -12.03
C PHE A 31 9.85 7.20 -11.53
N MET A 32 10.05 5.99 -12.07
CA MET A 32 11.13 5.10 -11.61
C MET A 32 12.54 5.68 -11.85
N ALA A 33 12.73 6.47 -12.91
CA ALA A 33 14.01 7.14 -13.18
C ALA A 33 14.23 8.37 -12.28
N GLN A 34 13.16 9.01 -11.82
CA GLN A 34 13.21 10.21 -10.98
C GLN A 34 13.14 9.89 -9.48
N TYR A 35 12.61 8.72 -9.11
CA TYR A 35 12.47 8.32 -7.72
C TYR A 35 13.83 8.23 -7.02
N LYS A 36 13.98 8.95 -5.88
CA LYS A 36 15.23 9.06 -5.12
C LYS A 36 15.28 8.15 -3.88
N GLY A 37 14.15 7.53 -3.52
CA GLY A 37 14.13 6.55 -2.46
C GLY A 37 14.86 5.27 -2.85
N THR A 38 15.29 4.52 -1.86
CA THR A 38 15.93 3.21 -2.03
C THR A 38 15.22 2.18 -1.17
N PRO A 39 15.17 0.91 -1.62
CA PRO A 39 14.59 -0.15 -0.82
C PRO A 39 15.17 -0.19 0.58
N TYR A 40 14.30 -0.38 1.58
CA TYR A 40 14.77 -0.50 2.95
C TYR A 40 15.85 -1.58 3.10
N HIS A 41 16.90 -1.24 3.83
CA HIS A 41 17.95 -2.16 4.26
C HIS A 41 18.63 -1.65 5.53
N ASP A 42 19.05 -2.54 6.38
CA ASP A 42 19.87 -2.28 7.56
C ASP A 42 20.77 -3.49 7.88
N SER A 43 21.32 -3.54 9.10
CA SER A 43 22.18 -4.65 9.53
C SER A 43 21.45 -5.98 9.69
N ARG A 44 20.10 -5.96 9.86
CA ARG A 44 19.28 -7.16 10.06
C ARG A 44 18.44 -7.52 8.83
N TYR A 45 18.08 -6.53 8.01
CA TYR A 45 17.32 -6.73 6.78
C TYR A 45 18.14 -6.23 5.58
N GLN A 46 18.70 -7.18 4.82
CA GLN A 46 19.56 -6.87 3.68
C GLN A 46 19.01 -7.36 2.33
N ASP A 47 17.78 -7.86 2.33
CA ASP A 47 17.18 -8.48 1.13
C ASP A 47 16.84 -7.47 0.00
N GLY A 48 16.92 -6.17 0.27
CA GLY A 48 16.59 -5.12 -0.71
C GLY A 48 15.08 -5.06 -1.00
N PRO A 49 14.68 -4.94 -2.29
CA PRO A 49 13.26 -4.83 -2.64
C PRO A 49 12.46 -6.03 -2.14
N GLN A 50 11.31 -5.75 -1.49
CA GLN A 50 10.44 -6.81 -0.98
C GLN A 50 9.82 -7.61 -2.13
N LYS A 51 9.64 -8.91 -1.97
CA LYS A 51 9.27 -9.82 -3.08
C LYS A 51 7.77 -9.96 -3.23
N ILE A 52 7.28 -9.88 -4.49
CA ILE A 52 5.90 -10.23 -4.85
C ILE A 52 5.93 -11.38 -5.89
N PRO A 53 5.19 -12.51 -5.67
CA PRO A 53 4.31 -12.80 -4.54
C PRO A 53 5.08 -12.97 -3.23
N GLY A 54 4.39 -12.68 -2.12
CA GLY A 54 4.92 -12.80 -0.77
C GLY A 54 4.46 -11.67 0.14
N LYS A 55 4.97 -11.69 1.35
CA LYS A 55 4.62 -10.74 2.39
C LYS A 55 5.44 -9.46 2.26
N VAL A 56 4.76 -8.33 2.14
CA VAL A 56 5.31 -6.98 2.15
C VAL A 56 5.06 -6.37 3.52
N LEU A 57 6.13 -5.96 4.20
CA LEU A 57 6.12 -5.39 5.54
C LEU A 57 5.98 -3.87 5.42
N CYS A 58 4.92 -3.28 5.97
CA CYS A 58 4.66 -1.84 5.84
C CYS A 58 5.75 -0.99 6.50
N ALA A 59 6.24 -1.39 7.69
CA ALA A 59 7.29 -0.67 8.40
C ALA A 59 8.66 -0.67 7.69
N TYR A 60 8.86 -1.56 6.71
CA TYR A 60 10.07 -1.57 5.86
C TYR A 60 9.85 -0.76 4.58
N TYR A 61 9.18 0.41 4.72
CA TYR A 61 9.09 1.39 3.64
C TYR A 61 10.49 1.92 3.27
N ASP A 62 10.62 2.50 2.09
CA ASP A 62 11.90 2.90 1.50
C ASP A 62 12.69 3.87 2.39
N LEU A 63 13.98 3.96 2.15
CA LEU A 63 14.86 4.99 2.66
C LEU A 63 14.85 6.19 1.71
N GLY A 64 15.01 7.42 2.25
CA GLY A 64 15.02 8.64 1.46
C GLY A 64 14.49 9.85 2.23
N GLY A 65 13.87 9.61 3.38
CA GLY A 65 13.34 10.63 4.26
C GLY A 65 12.01 11.23 3.79
N GLU A 66 11.58 12.25 4.53
CA GLU A 66 10.35 13.01 4.31
C GLU A 66 10.28 13.59 2.89
N GLY A 67 9.11 13.49 2.26
CA GLY A 67 8.84 13.96 0.89
C GLY A 67 9.43 13.09 -0.22
N VAL A 68 10.21 12.04 0.13
CA VAL A 68 10.79 11.09 -0.83
C VAL A 68 10.30 9.67 -0.56
N ALA A 69 10.55 9.15 0.62
CA ALA A 69 10.17 7.79 1.01
C ALA A 69 8.84 7.76 1.74
N TYR A 70 8.49 8.83 2.40
CA TYR A 70 7.25 9.00 3.14
C TYR A 70 6.88 10.48 3.28
N HIS A 71 5.67 10.73 3.71
CA HIS A 71 5.18 11.98 4.27
C HIS A 71 4.40 11.67 5.53
N ASP A 72 4.78 12.33 6.60
CA ASP A 72 4.13 12.26 7.89
C ASP A 72 3.66 13.65 8.30
N SER A 73 2.55 13.74 9.02
CA SER A 73 1.98 15.00 9.51
C SER A 73 2.77 15.58 10.68
N ASP A 74 3.55 14.71 11.36
CA ASP A 74 4.41 15.06 12.50
C ASP A 74 5.86 14.62 12.22
N PRO A 75 6.87 15.43 12.55
CA PRO A 75 8.27 15.06 12.37
C PRO A 75 8.80 14.06 13.41
N GLU A 76 8.03 13.76 14.47
CA GLU A 76 8.45 12.93 15.59
C GLU A 76 7.78 11.55 15.53
N ASN A 77 8.55 10.50 15.81
CA ASN A 77 8.04 9.13 15.91
C ASN A 77 7.57 8.85 17.35
N HIS A 78 6.26 8.84 17.55
CA HIS A 78 5.65 8.59 18.86
C HIS A 78 5.63 7.11 19.28
N GLY A 79 5.98 6.23 18.36
CA GLY A 79 6.10 4.79 18.63
C GLY A 79 7.51 4.41 19.07
N SER A 80 8.46 4.33 18.12
CA SER A 80 9.85 3.96 18.39
C SER A 80 10.61 5.06 19.13
N GLY A 81 11.20 4.70 20.26
CA GLY A 81 11.96 5.62 21.08
C GLY A 81 11.12 6.36 22.12
N GLU A 82 9.81 6.46 21.95
CA GLU A 82 8.87 7.12 22.87
C GLU A 82 7.97 6.10 23.59
N LEU A 83 6.90 5.61 22.97
CA LEU A 83 6.06 4.54 23.53
C LEU A 83 6.88 3.26 23.77
N ASN A 84 7.64 2.84 22.77
CA ASN A 84 8.65 1.80 22.87
C ASN A 84 9.94 2.46 23.33
N LYS A 85 10.16 2.56 24.63
CA LYS A 85 11.28 3.31 25.20
C LYS A 85 12.62 2.89 24.62
N ALA A 86 13.40 3.90 24.21
CA ALA A 86 14.76 3.69 23.73
C ALA A 86 15.61 2.95 24.77
N ASP A 87 16.11 1.78 24.43
CA ASP A 87 16.92 0.91 25.30
C ASP A 87 18.09 0.25 24.55
N GLY A 88 18.36 0.70 23.32
CA GLY A 88 19.33 0.11 22.41
C GLY A 88 18.84 -1.11 21.68
N SER A 89 17.62 -1.59 21.91
CA SER A 89 17.08 -2.73 21.18
C SER A 89 16.55 -2.32 19.81
N TYR A 90 16.67 -3.25 18.87
CA TYR A 90 16.26 -3.02 17.49
C TYR A 90 14.80 -2.62 17.33
N LEU A 91 13.90 -3.32 18.03
CA LEU A 91 12.47 -3.10 17.90
C LEU A 91 12.02 -1.78 18.54
N ASN A 92 12.61 -1.42 19.70
CA ASN A 92 12.26 -0.18 20.38
C ASN A 92 12.81 1.07 19.69
N GLU A 93 13.84 0.92 18.87
CA GLU A 93 14.48 2.06 18.21
C GLU A 93 14.43 2.00 16.68
N PHE A 94 13.56 1.14 16.14
CA PHE A 94 13.43 0.99 14.70
C PHE A 94 12.97 2.30 14.06
N ARG A 95 13.81 2.91 13.20
CA ARG A 95 13.54 4.18 12.48
C ARG A 95 13.12 5.36 13.39
N LYS A 96 13.55 5.38 14.64
CA LYS A 96 13.12 6.37 15.65
C LYS A 96 13.47 7.83 15.32
N SER A 97 14.28 8.08 14.31
CA SER A 97 14.67 9.43 13.86
C SER A 97 13.89 9.90 12.63
N GLU A 98 12.86 9.15 12.23
CA GLU A 98 11.96 9.50 11.13
C GLU A 98 10.59 9.86 11.70
N GLY A 99 9.75 10.60 10.94
CA GLY A 99 8.42 11.00 11.39
C GLY A 99 7.43 9.85 11.54
N VAL A 100 7.49 8.88 10.64
CA VAL A 100 6.51 7.77 10.63
C VAL A 100 6.50 7.01 11.94
N ASP A 101 5.34 6.95 12.56
CA ASP A 101 5.13 6.23 13.82
C ASP A 101 5.27 4.73 13.65
N ILE A 102 6.18 4.12 14.37
CA ILE A 102 6.44 2.68 14.31
C ILE A 102 6.30 2.05 15.69
N SER A 103 5.59 0.93 15.75
CA SER A 103 5.62 0.05 16.90
C SER A 103 5.68 -1.42 16.45
N TYR A 104 5.57 -2.33 17.38
CA TYR A 104 5.59 -3.76 17.07
C TYR A 104 4.61 -4.55 17.92
N THR A 105 4.20 -5.69 17.42
CA THR A 105 3.24 -6.58 18.09
C THR A 105 3.87 -7.28 19.29
N LYS A 106 3.05 -7.57 20.29
CA LYS A 106 3.40 -8.31 21.50
C LYS A 106 4.44 -7.61 22.39
N PHE A 107 4.54 -6.28 22.29
CA PHE A 107 5.42 -5.52 23.18
C PHE A 107 4.76 -5.25 24.54
N GLY A 108 5.56 -4.79 25.49
CA GLY A 108 5.11 -4.30 26.79
C GLY A 108 5.13 -5.33 27.88
N ARG A 109 4.10 -5.32 28.75
CA ARG A 109 4.04 -6.13 29.98
C ARG A 109 3.61 -7.57 29.68
N THR A 110 3.55 -8.38 30.75
CA THR A 110 3.01 -9.73 30.69
C THR A 110 1.60 -9.75 31.29
N PRO A 111 0.53 -10.14 30.56
CA PRO A 111 0.59 -10.52 29.14
C PRO A 111 0.87 -9.34 28.20
N PRO A 112 1.37 -9.57 26.98
CA PRO A 112 1.57 -8.53 25.98
C PRO A 112 0.31 -7.77 25.62
N ILE A 113 0.48 -6.51 25.15
CA ILE A 113 -0.62 -5.60 24.83
C ILE A 113 -1.60 -6.18 23.80
N ASP A 114 -1.08 -6.95 22.84
CA ASP A 114 -1.87 -7.56 21.77
C ASP A 114 -2.45 -8.94 22.13
N ASP A 115 -2.18 -9.45 23.33
CA ASP A 115 -2.79 -10.69 23.81
C ASP A 115 -4.16 -10.37 24.44
N ASN A 116 -5.16 -10.23 23.59
CA ASN A 116 -6.51 -9.89 24.04
C ASN A 116 -7.59 -10.69 23.30
N PRO A 117 -8.75 -10.91 23.92
CA PRO A 117 -9.81 -11.74 23.35
C PRO A 117 -10.56 -11.07 22.19
N HIS A 118 -10.31 -9.78 21.92
CA HIS A 118 -11.00 -9.02 20.88
C HIS A 118 -10.27 -9.09 19.52
N ASN A 119 -9.06 -9.67 19.48
CA ASN A 119 -8.37 -9.95 18.22
C ASN A 119 -9.24 -10.84 17.33
N LYS A 120 -9.35 -10.47 16.05
CA LYS A 120 -10.00 -11.28 15.02
C LYS A 120 -9.01 -12.29 14.42
N VAL A 121 -7.71 -11.99 14.52
CA VAL A 121 -6.58 -12.89 14.18
C VAL A 121 -5.46 -12.67 15.19
N GLU A 122 -4.71 -13.72 15.47
CA GLU A 122 -3.54 -13.63 16.35
C GLU A 122 -2.37 -13.04 15.58
N PRO A 123 -1.83 -11.86 15.97
CA PRO A 123 -0.68 -11.27 15.29
C PRO A 123 0.60 -12.03 15.64
N PRO A 124 1.54 -12.19 14.68
CA PRO A 124 2.87 -12.70 15.00
C PRO A 124 3.58 -11.81 16.05
N ALA A 125 4.39 -12.38 16.92
CA ALA A 125 5.20 -11.59 17.84
C ALA A 125 6.30 -10.81 17.11
N ASN A 126 6.65 -9.63 17.64
CA ASN A 126 7.74 -8.77 17.14
C ASN A 126 7.59 -8.32 15.69
N LEU A 127 6.36 -8.24 15.21
CA LEU A 127 6.07 -7.72 13.88
C LEU A 127 5.96 -6.19 13.95
N LEU A 128 6.88 -5.50 13.28
CA LEU A 128 6.83 -4.05 13.14
C LEU A 128 5.64 -3.62 12.27
N TYR A 129 5.03 -2.48 12.62
CA TYR A 129 3.93 -1.91 11.88
C TYR A 129 4.02 -0.37 11.84
N VAL A 130 3.47 0.23 10.79
CA VAL A 130 3.18 1.66 10.73
C VAL A 130 1.92 1.90 11.55
N GLY A 131 1.98 2.80 12.51
CA GLY A 131 0.87 3.09 13.44
C GLY A 131 0.48 4.56 13.43
N TRP A 132 -0.51 4.90 14.24
CA TRP A 132 -1.03 6.27 14.45
C TRP A 132 -1.28 7.07 13.17
N THR A 133 -1.47 6.40 12.03
CA THR A 133 -1.61 7.03 10.72
C THR A 133 -2.64 8.14 10.71
N GLU A 134 -2.37 9.21 9.96
CA GLU A 134 -3.28 10.34 9.75
C GLU A 134 -3.62 10.56 8.28
N ALA A 135 -4.74 11.25 8.02
CA ALA A 135 -5.15 11.55 6.66
C ALA A 135 -4.17 12.52 5.99
N GLY A 136 -3.73 12.17 4.79
CA GLY A 136 -2.73 12.93 4.02
C GLY A 136 -1.36 12.28 4.01
N GLU A 137 -1.06 11.40 4.95
CA GLU A 137 0.19 10.68 5.02
C GLU A 137 0.33 9.63 3.92
N TRP A 138 1.56 9.29 3.62
CA TRP A 138 1.87 8.23 2.66
C TRP A 138 3.28 7.66 2.89
N PHE A 139 3.49 6.44 2.44
CA PHE A 139 4.82 5.81 2.41
C PHE A 139 5.02 4.95 1.16
N ASN A 140 6.26 4.88 0.71
CA ASN A 140 6.69 4.16 -0.48
C ASN A 140 7.37 2.85 -0.10
N ILE A 141 7.05 1.78 -0.82
CA ILE A 141 7.69 0.49 -0.67
C ILE A 141 8.17 0.00 -2.03
N THR A 142 9.48 -0.13 -2.20
CA THR A 142 10.03 -0.78 -3.40
C THR A 142 9.88 -2.28 -3.31
N VAL A 143 9.24 -2.85 -4.32
CA VAL A 143 9.02 -4.29 -4.46
C VAL A 143 9.71 -4.84 -5.70
N ASN A 144 9.98 -6.15 -5.72
CA ASN A 144 10.45 -6.90 -6.88
C ASN A 144 9.44 -7.98 -7.26
N VAL A 145 8.75 -7.75 -8.37
CA VAL A 145 7.67 -8.59 -8.87
C VAL A 145 8.22 -9.71 -9.75
N ALA A 146 8.00 -10.95 -9.38
CA ALA A 146 8.57 -12.11 -10.08
C ALA A 146 8.05 -12.27 -11.52
N LYS A 147 6.76 -11.98 -11.74
CA LYS A 147 6.09 -12.05 -13.06
C LYS A 147 5.06 -10.94 -13.18
N ALA A 148 4.94 -10.34 -14.36
CA ALA A 148 3.85 -9.40 -14.61
C ALA A 148 2.48 -10.08 -14.45
N GLY A 149 1.48 -9.33 -13.95
CA GLY A 149 0.12 -9.84 -13.79
C GLY A 149 -0.67 -9.11 -12.72
N GLU A 150 -1.85 -9.65 -12.44
CA GLU A 150 -2.68 -9.21 -11.31
C GLU A 150 -2.32 -9.97 -10.05
N TYR A 151 -2.30 -9.23 -8.95
CA TYR A 151 -2.00 -9.73 -7.62
C TYR A 151 -3.09 -9.27 -6.66
N SER A 152 -3.50 -10.18 -5.78
CA SER A 152 -4.37 -9.86 -4.65
C SER A 152 -3.55 -9.84 -3.37
N GLY A 153 -3.75 -8.84 -2.53
CA GLY A 153 -3.06 -8.65 -1.26
C GLY A 153 -4.03 -8.69 -0.08
N ASP A 154 -3.69 -9.47 0.93
CA ASP A 154 -4.36 -9.49 2.22
C ASP A 154 -3.69 -8.48 3.17
N LEU A 155 -4.45 -7.66 3.87
CA LEU A 155 -3.92 -6.65 4.81
C LEU A 155 -4.09 -7.12 6.26
N LEU A 156 -3.00 -7.19 7.02
CA LEU A 156 -3.01 -7.33 8.47
C LEU A 156 -2.97 -5.94 9.11
N TYR A 157 -3.98 -5.63 9.92
CA TYR A 157 -4.18 -4.27 10.44
C TYR A 157 -4.95 -4.22 11.74
N THR A 158 -4.96 -3.04 12.35
CA THR A 158 -5.98 -2.63 13.33
C THR A 158 -6.54 -1.27 12.95
N SER A 159 -7.76 -0.96 13.33
CA SER A 159 -8.35 0.37 13.20
C SER A 159 -9.50 0.55 14.15
N ASN A 160 -9.40 1.54 15.05
CA ASN A 160 -10.50 1.81 15.97
C ASN A 160 -11.74 2.39 15.27
N ARG A 161 -11.55 3.24 14.27
CA ARG A 161 -12.66 4.00 13.62
C ARG A 161 -12.95 3.60 12.18
N GLY A 162 -12.16 2.73 11.62
CA GLY A 162 -12.14 2.51 10.18
C GLY A 162 -11.23 3.51 9.48
N GLY A 163 -11.36 3.64 8.18
CA GLY A 163 -10.58 4.56 7.39
C GLY A 163 -10.60 4.24 5.92
N ALA A 164 -9.72 4.87 5.16
CA ALA A 164 -9.54 4.59 3.75
C ALA A 164 -8.08 4.79 3.33
N VAL A 165 -7.62 3.91 2.46
CA VAL A 165 -6.30 4.02 1.81
C VAL A 165 -6.45 3.91 0.29
N LEU A 166 -5.46 4.36 -0.46
CA LEU A 166 -5.32 4.03 -1.87
C LEU A 166 -3.89 3.64 -2.20
N PHE A 167 -3.71 2.98 -3.32
CA PHE A 167 -2.39 2.57 -3.80
C PHE A 167 -2.07 3.22 -5.14
N ASN A 168 -0.84 3.74 -5.24
CA ASN A 168 -0.22 4.02 -6.53
C ASN A 168 0.83 2.94 -6.85
N VAL A 169 1.08 2.73 -8.12
CA VAL A 169 2.17 1.89 -8.63
C VAL A 169 3.02 2.75 -9.56
N ASN A 170 4.30 2.92 -9.22
CA ASN A 170 5.24 3.75 -9.97
C ASN A 170 4.71 5.18 -10.22
N GLY A 171 4.09 5.78 -9.18
CA GLY A 171 3.53 7.13 -9.22
C GLY A 171 2.13 7.24 -9.84
N GLU A 172 1.62 6.19 -10.50
CA GLU A 172 0.30 6.22 -11.12
C GLU A 172 -0.76 5.61 -10.20
N PRO A 173 -1.98 6.17 -10.15
CA PRO A 173 -3.08 5.59 -9.40
C PRO A 173 -3.37 4.16 -9.86
N ALA A 174 -3.32 3.21 -8.92
CA ALA A 174 -3.57 1.79 -9.20
C ALA A 174 -4.90 1.31 -8.62
N THR A 175 -5.42 2.03 -7.61
CA THR A 175 -6.74 1.77 -7.03
C THR A 175 -7.51 3.07 -6.85
N GLY A 176 -8.83 2.98 -6.65
CA GLY A 176 -9.59 4.00 -5.96
C GLY A 176 -9.42 3.88 -4.44
N PRO A 177 -10.18 4.67 -3.66
CA PRO A 177 -10.24 4.53 -2.21
C PRO A 177 -10.70 3.12 -1.81
N LEU A 178 -9.93 2.46 -0.94
CA LEU A 178 -10.23 1.17 -0.35
C LEU A 178 -10.60 1.39 1.11
N ALA A 179 -11.79 0.99 1.50
CA ALA A 179 -12.27 1.13 2.86
C ALA A 179 -11.56 0.16 3.80
N ILE A 180 -11.06 0.66 4.93
CA ILE A 180 -10.58 -0.12 6.06
C ILE A 180 -11.70 -0.16 7.09
N HIS A 181 -12.14 -1.35 7.45
CA HIS A 181 -13.20 -1.53 8.43
C HIS A 181 -12.68 -1.33 9.86
N SER A 182 -13.51 -0.73 10.70
CA SER A 182 -13.21 -0.66 12.14
C SER A 182 -13.04 -2.06 12.73
N THR A 183 -12.03 -2.21 13.58
CA THR A 183 -11.84 -3.39 14.44
C THR A 183 -12.36 -3.17 15.85
N TYR A 184 -13.03 -2.04 16.09
CA TYR A 184 -13.63 -1.69 17.36
C TYR A 184 -14.54 -2.81 17.88
N ASP A 185 -14.52 -2.99 19.19
CA ASP A 185 -15.38 -3.95 19.89
C ASP A 185 -15.88 -3.26 21.17
N GLU A 186 -17.18 -2.98 21.24
CA GLU A 186 -17.82 -2.28 22.34
C GLU A 186 -17.72 -3.03 23.67
N THR A 187 -17.43 -4.32 23.64
CA THR A 187 -17.26 -5.14 24.83
C THR A 187 -15.87 -5.01 25.44
N ASP A 188 -14.92 -4.36 24.75
CA ASP A 188 -13.62 -4.06 25.34
C ASP A 188 -13.70 -2.82 26.25
N PRO A 189 -13.53 -2.97 27.58
CA PRO A 189 -13.62 -1.86 28.51
C PRO A 189 -12.39 -0.93 28.48
N LEU A 190 -11.33 -1.29 27.74
CA LEU A 190 -10.07 -0.54 27.71
C LEU A 190 -9.96 0.25 26.43
N GLU A 191 -10.20 1.55 26.47
CA GLU A 191 -10.20 2.44 25.30
C GLU A 191 -8.91 2.33 24.50
N TRP A 192 -7.75 2.40 25.15
CA TRP A 192 -6.45 2.32 24.47
C TRP A 192 -6.21 0.97 23.78
N ARG A 193 -6.79 -0.15 24.28
CA ARG A 193 -6.62 -1.47 23.70
C ARG A 193 -7.41 -1.65 22.41
N GLN A 194 -8.43 -0.84 22.16
CA GLN A 194 -9.24 -0.87 20.93
C GLN A 194 -8.41 -0.61 19.67
N TYR A 195 -7.24 0.01 19.81
CA TYR A 195 -6.25 0.17 18.73
C TYR A 195 -5.38 -1.09 18.51
N HIS A 196 -5.60 -2.17 19.24
CA HIS A 196 -4.84 -3.41 19.19
C HIS A 196 -5.72 -4.64 18.95
N HIS A 197 -6.87 -4.45 18.33
CA HIS A 197 -7.72 -5.55 17.87
C HIS A 197 -7.33 -5.96 16.44
N TRP A 198 -6.36 -6.87 16.34
CA TRP A 198 -5.80 -7.29 15.04
C TRP A 198 -6.82 -8.03 14.20
N ALA A 199 -6.89 -7.65 12.90
CA ALA A 199 -7.76 -8.23 11.89
C ALA A 199 -7.01 -8.46 10.58
N LEU A 200 -7.51 -9.39 9.77
CA LEU A 200 -7.01 -9.68 8.45
C LEU A 200 -8.11 -9.39 7.41
N ALA A 201 -7.91 -8.35 6.60
CA ALA A 201 -8.75 -8.11 5.43
C ALA A 201 -8.22 -8.92 4.25
N ARG A 202 -8.96 -9.97 3.88
CA ARG A 202 -8.59 -10.81 2.74
C ARG A 202 -8.97 -10.14 1.43
N ASP A 203 -8.14 -10.36 0.39
CA ASP A 203 -8.33 -9.75 -0.93
C ASP A 203 -8.53 -8.23 -0.87
N PHE A 204 -7.90 -7.60 0.11
CA PHE A 204 -8.07 -6.18 0.41
C PHE A 204 -7.73 -5.28 -0.78
N VAL A 205 -6.63 -5.59 -1.48
CA VAL A 205 -6.18 -4.83 -2.62
C VAL A 205 -5.91 -5.75 -3.82
N LYS A 206 -6.27 -5.26 -5.02
CA LYS A 206 -5.89 -5.90 -6.29
C LYS A 206 -5.05 -4.93 -7.10
N LEU A 207 -3.85 -5.36 -7.49
CA LEU A 207 -2.89 -4.55 -8.23
C LEU A 207 -2.45 -5.26 -9.50
N ARG A 208 -2.40 -4.51 -10.60
CA ARG A 208 -1.71 -4.96 -11.82
C ARG A 208 -0.27 -4.48 -11.76
N LEU A 209 0.66 -5.42 -11.63
CA LEU A 209 2.08 -5.14 -11.43
C LEU A 209 2.91 -5.59 -12.63
N PRO A 210 3.85 -4.76 -13.13
CA PRO A 210 4.83 -5.18 -14.11
C PRO A 210 5.87 -6.13 -13.47
N LYS A 211 6.57 -6.91 -14.29
CA LYS A 211 7.71 -7.70 -13.80
C LYS A 211 8.88 -6.81 -13.43
N GLY A 212 9.57 -7.15 -12.35
CA GLY A 212 10.77 -6.43 -11.88
C GLY A 212 10.46 -5.43 -10.78
N LYS A 213 11.28 -4.40 -10.65
CA LYS A 213 11.14 -3.39 -9.59
C LYS A 213 9.94 -2.48 -9.85
N SER A 214 9.19 -2.22 -8.81
CA SER A 214 8.10 -1.23 -8.77
C SER A 214 8.08 -0.57 -7.39
N VAL A 215 7.58 0.65 -7.33
CA VAL A 215 7.31 1.36 -6.08
C VAL A 215 5.80 1.34 -5.85
N LEU A 216 5.40 0.80 -4.72
CA LEU A 216 4.03 0.89 -4.21
C LEU A 216 3.97 2.09 -3.27
N THR A 217 3.09 3.05 -3.52
CA THR A 217 2.77 4.12 -2.56
C THR A 217 1.45 3.79 -1.88
N VAL A 218 1.46 3.76 -0.57
CA VAL A 218 0.26 3.63 0.26
C VAL A 218 -0.10 5.02 0.76
N HIS A 219 -1.27 5.53 0.38
CA HIS A 219 -1.79 6.82 0.84
C HIS A 219 -2.89 6.61 1.87
N ILE A 220 -2.83 7.33 2.97
CA ILE A 220 -3.86 7.40 3.99
C ILE A 220 -4.83 8.51 3.61
N LEU A 221 -6.09 8.16 3.33
CA LEU A 221 -7.07 9.12 2.80
C LEU A 221 -7.99 9.72 3.86
N ALA A 222 -8.37 8.91 4.84
CA ALA A 222 -9.38 9.32 5.81
C ALA A 222 -9.23 8.58 7.13
N GLU A 223 -9.71 9.22 8.19
CA GLU A 223 -9.84 8.79 9.57
C GLU A 223 -8.51 8.51 10.30
N GLY A 224 -7.51 8.03 9.70
CA GLY A 224 -6.26 7.73 10.41
C GLY A 224 -6.42 6.77 11.61
N HIS A 225 -5.45 6.81 12.53
CA HIS A 225 -5.39 5.95 13.74
C HIS A 225 -5.48 4.45 13.41
N MET A 226 -4.88 4.06 12.31
CA MET A 226 -4.75 2.68 11.87
C MET A 226 -3.34 2.17 12.14
N ASN A 227 -3.22 0.88 12.41
CA ASN A 227 -1.95 0.18 12.41
C ASN A 227 -1.91 -0.74 11.18
N LEU A 228 -0.95 -0.52 10.29
CA LEU A 228 -0.78 -1.27 9.06
C LEU A 228 0.49 -2.11 9.15
N ALA A 229 0.35 -3.43 9.25
CA ALA A 229 1.49 -4.31 9.47
C ALA A 229 2.02 -4.93 8.18
N THR A 230 1.20 -5.67 7.47
CA THR A 230 1.64 -6.39 6.28
C THR A 230 0.59 -6.45 5.19
N LEU A 231 1.10 -6.49 3.94
CA LEU A 231 0.33 -6.87 2.75
C LEU A 231 0.88 -8.19 2.23
N ASP A 232 0.09 -9.25 2.23
CA ASP A 232 0.51 -10.57 1.74
C ASP A 232 -0.04 -10.80 0.34
N PHE A 233 0.84 -10.66 -0.67
CA PHE A 233 0.46 -10.71 -2.08
C PHE A 233 0.56 -12.12 -2.64
N ARG A 234 -0.51 -12.56 -3.28
CA ARG A 234 -0.54 -13.75 -4.13
C ARG A 234 -0.97 -13.37 -5.55
N LYS A 235 -0.54 -14.15 -6.52
CA LYS A 235 -1.01 -13.95 -7.89
C LYS A 235 -2.51 -14.22 -7.94
N ALA A 236 -3.27 -13.31 -8.56
CA ALA A 236 -4.68 -13.54 -8.83
C ALA A 236 -4.83 -14.71 -9.82
N GLU A 237 -5.83 -15.54 -9.60
CA GLU A 237 -6.16 -16.67 -10.48
C GLU A 237 -6.79 -16.18 -11.79
#